data_ca29694ac0a6a304db68d70bc3eb0540
#
_entry.id   ca29694ac0a6a304db68d70bc3eb0540
#
_cell.length_a   1.000
_cell.length_b   1.000
_cell.length_c   1.000
_cell.angle_alpha   90.00
_cell.angle_beta   90.00
_cell.angle_gamma   90.00
#
_symmetry.space_group_name_H-M   'P 1'
#
loop_
_entity.id
_entity.type
_entity.pdbx_description
1 polymer ?
#
loop_
_entity_poly.entity_id
_entity_poly.type
_entity_poly.pdbx_seq_one_letter_code
_entity_poly.pdbx_strand_id
1 'polypeptide(L)'
;MERLVEILRKAVSDGASDIFIVAGGALSYKVDGEIRPMEASAERLMPDDTKVLLDEIYECASREKTHFLEEGDDDFSFAIEDLARFRVNSYFQRGSQAAVIRVVSFRIPDYKDLGIPEEVIALSKLQHGMIIISGTAGSGKSTTQACIIDAINKEREAHIITLEDPIEYLHRNQKSLISQREIAIDTENYLTGLRACLRQAPDVILL
;
A
#
# COMPACT_ATOMS: atom_id res chain seq x y z
N MET A 1 11.22 -18.21 1.71
CA MET A 1 9.88 -17.70 2.05
C MET A 1 9.73 -17.32 3.55
N GLU A 2 10.08 -18.16 4.52
CA GLU A 2 10.02 -17.79 5.95
C GLU A 2 10.85 -16.53 6.29
N ARG A 3 12.07 -16.42 5.75
CA ARG A 3 12.97 -15.27 5.97
C ARG A 3 12.35 -13.96 5.46
N LEU A 4 11.77 -13.94 4.27
CA LEU A 4 11.13 -12.74 3.71
C LEU A 4 9.93 -12.33 4.58
N VAL A 5 9.08 -13.27 4.97
CA VAL A 5 7.91 -12.98 5.81
C VAL A 5 8.30 -12.38 7.16
N GLU A 6 9.39 -12.86 7.78
CA GLU A 6 9.94 -12.28 9.01
C GLU A 6 10.43 -10.84 8.80
N ILE A 7 11.15 -10.57 7.70
CA ILE A 7 11.58 -9.23 7.31
C ILE A 7 10.37 -8.29 7.19
N LEU A 8 9.34 -8.72 6.46
CA LEU A 8 8.13 -7.94 6.23
C LEU A 8 7.35 -7.69 7.53
N ARG A 9 7.22 -8.71 8.39
CA ARG A 9 6.59 -8.57 9.72
C ARG A 9 7.33 -7.56 10.60
N LYS A 10 8.65 -7.65 10.63
CA LYS A 10 9.47 -6.71 11.39
C LYS A 10 9.31 -5.29 10.87
N ALA A 11 9.36 -5.08 9.56
CA ALA A 11 9.17 -3.76 8.96
C ALA A 11 7.81 -3.16 9.32
N VAL A 12 6.73 -3.94 9.22
CA VAL A 12 5.38 -3.50 9.61
C VAL A 12 5.30 -3.18 11.10
N SER A 13 5.87 -4.04 11.96
CA SER A 13 5.91 -3.84 13.42
C SER A 13 6.66 -2.56 13.81
N ASP A 14 7.76 -2.26 13.12
CA ASP A 14 8.60 -1.09 13.39
C ASP A 14 8.04 0.20 12.73
N GLY A 15 6.91 0.11 12.03
CA GLY A 15 6.27 1.25 11.36
C GLY A 15 7.02 1.75 10.13
N ALA A 16 7.75 0.86 9.44
CA ALA A 16 8.49 1.22 8.25
C ALA A 16 7.56 1.61 7.08
N SER A 17 7.92 2.65 6.35
CA SER A 17 7.27 3.04 5.10
C SER A 17 7.82 2.29 3.88
N ASP A 18 9.12 2.05 3.86
CA ASP A 18 9.81 1.41 2.73
C ASP A 18 10.93 0.47 3.24
N ILE A 19 11.18 -0.63 2.50
CA ILE A 19 12.27 -1.59 2.74
C ILE A 19 13.19 -1.55 1.52
N PHE A 20 14.51 -1.55 1.76
CA PHE A 20 15.52 -1.46 0.72
C PHE A 20 16.36 -2.74 0.69
N ILE A 21 16.33 -3.44 -0.45
CA ILE A 21 17.13 -4.64 -0.74
C ILE A 21 18.12 -4.27 -1.82
N VAL A 22 19.34 -3.90 -1.42
CA VAL A 22 20.37 -3.38 -2.33
C VAL A 22 21.72 -4.02 -2.00
N ALA A 23 22.38 -4.62 -3.01
CA ALA A 23 23.70 -5.23 -2.82
C ALA A 23 24.76 -4.18 -2.43
N GLY A 24 25.64 -4.55 -1.49
CA GLY A 24 26.69 -3.70 -0.93
C GLY A 24 26.23 -2.87 0.28
N GLY A 25 24.93 -2.81 0.58
CA GLY A 25 24.35 -2.22 1.78
C GLY A 25 23.79 -3.28 2.73
N ALA A 26 23.54 -2.92 3.97
CA ALA A 26 22.74 -3.75 4.86
C ALA A 26 21.27 -3.73 4.44
N LEU A 27 20.51 -4.80 4.73
CA LEU A 27 19.06 -4.78 4.62
C LEU A 27 18.52 -3.63 5.48
N SER A 28 17.88 -2.68 4.84
CA SER A 28 17.49 -1.41 5.48
C SER A 28 16.02 -1.12 5.27
N TYR A 29 15.47 -0.28 6.13
CA TYR A 29 14.12 0.23 6.00
C TYR A 29 14.06 1.73 6.32
N LYS A 30 12.98 2.37 5.93
CA LYS A 30 12.70 3.78 6.24
C LYS A 30 11.64 3.86 7.33
N VAL A 31 11.97 4.49 8.46
CA VAL A 31 11.08 4.74 9.60
C VAL A 31 11.19 6.20 9.98
N ASP A 32 10.06 6.89 10.14
CA ASP A 32 9.98 8.32 10.47
C ASP A 32 10.81 9.22 9.52
N GLY A 33 10.89 8.81 8.24
CA GLY A 33 11.64 9.53 7.21
C GLY A 33 13.14 9.21 7.15
N GLU A 34 13.69 8.43 8.09
CA GLU A 34 15.10 8.06 8.14
C GLU A 34 15.35 6.62 7.68
N ILE A 35 16.38 6.43 6.85
CA ILE A 35 16.82 5.09 6.42
C ILE A 35 17.82 4.57 7.44
N ARG A 36 17.55 3.37 7.96
CA ARG A 36 18.45 2.68 8.91
C ARG A 36 18.49 1.18 8.64
N PRO A 37 19.58 0.49 9.00
CA PRO A 37 19.62 -0.97 8.97
C PRO A 37 18.51 -1.58 9.83
N MET A 38 17.91 -2.68 9.38
CA MET A 38 16.91 -3.41 10.17
C MET A 38 17.48 -4.00 11.46
N GLU A 39 18.78 -4.30 11.43
CA GLU A 39 19.55 -4.78 12.60
C GLU A 39 20.86 -3.99 12.68
N ALA A 40 21.24 -3.58 13.89
CA ALA A 40 22.45 -2.78 14.11
C ALA A 40 23.73 -3.52 13.71
N SER A 41 23.71 -4.85 13.74
CA SER A 41 24.82 -5.75 13.37
C SER A 41 24.66 -6.38 11.96
N ALA A 42 23.73 -5.85 11.13
CA ALA A 42 23.44 -6.45 9.83
C ALA A 42 24.67 -6.45 8.91
N GLU A 43 25.01 -7.62 8.39
CA GLU A 43 26.00 -7.76 7.35
C GLU A 43 25.52 -7.12 6.03
N ARG A 44 26.47 -6.78 5.15
CA ARG A 44 26.14 -6.25 3.83
C ARG A 44 25.59 -7.37 2.95
N LEU A 45 24.48 -7.09 2.27
CA LEU A 45 23.92 -7.99 1.28
C LEU A 45 24.89 -8.13 0.10
N MET A 46 25.21 -9.36 -0.26
CA MET A 46 25.92 -9.68 -1.48
C MET A 46 24.93 -9.79 -2.66
N PRO A 47 25.40 -9.75 -3.92
CA PRO A 47 24.52 -9.91 -5.08
C PRO A 47 23.66 -11.18 -5.06
N ASP A 48 24.20 -12.29 -4.54
CA ASP A 48 23.44 -13.54 -4.39
C ASP A 48 22.36 -13.44 -3.32
N ASP A 49 22.59 -12.69 -2.24
CA ASP A 49 21.58 -12.47 -1.18
C ASP A 49 20.39 -11.69 -1.73
N THR A 50 20.65 -10.62 -2.49
CA THR A 50 19.57 -9.83 -3.09
C THR A 50 18.79 -10.64 -4.11
N LYS A 51 19.45 -11.49 -4.90
CA LYS A 51 18.80 -12.39 -5.85
C LYS A 51 17.85 -13.36 -5.13
N VAL A 52 18.32 -14.00 -4.06
CA VAL A 52 17.50 -14.94 -3.27
C VAL A 52 16.28 -14.24 -2.68
N LEU A 53 16.45 -13.04 -2.10
CA LEU A 53 15.33 -12.26 -1.55
C LEU A 53 14.33 -11.86 -2.64
N LEU A 54 14.79 -11.46 -3.83
CA LEU A 54 13.90 -11.15 -4.94
C LEU A 54 13.15 -12.40 -5.42
N ASP A 55 13.81 -13.55 -5.51
CA ASP A 55 13.15 -14.81 -5.88
C ASP A 55 12.01 -15.13 -4.88
N GLU A 56 12.24 -14.97 -3.57
CA GLU A 56 11.21 -15.12 -2.53
C GLU A 56 10.06 -14.10 -2.68
N ILE A 57 10.35 -12.85 -3.07
CA ILE A 57 9.34 -11.80 -3.30
C ILE A 57 8.43 -12.18 -4.47
N TYR A 58 9.01 -12.62 -5.60
CA TYR A 58 8.25 -13.05 -6.77
C TYR A 58 7.40 -14.28 -6.48
N GLU A 59 7.93 -15.23 -5.69
CA GLU A 59 7.18 -16.39 -5.21
C GLU A 59 6.00 -15.99 -4.33
N CYS A 60 6.21 -15.09 -3.34
CA CYS A 60 5.12 -14.55 -2.51
C CYS A 60 4.04 -13.84 -3.32
N ALA A 61 4.44 -13.15 -4.38
CA ALA A 61 3.52 -12.45 -5.28
C ALA A 61 2.81 -13.38 -6.28
N SER A 62 3.18 -14.66 -6.33
CA SER A 62 2.75 -15.62 -7.37
C SER A 62 2.96 -15.06 -8.78
N ARG A 63 4.08 -14.36 -9.00
CA ARG A 63 4.43 -13.65 -10.23
C ARG A 63 5.67 -14.27 -10.88
N GLU A 64 5.62 -14.44 -12.20
CA GLU A 64 6.79 -14.85 -12.98
C GLU A 64 7.80 -13.69 -13.10
N LYS A 65 9.09 -14.01 -13.03
CA LYS A 65 10.19 -13.05 -13.07
C LYS A 65 10.64 -12.70 -14.48
N THR A 66 9.98 -13.26 -15.51
CA THR A 66 10.37 -13.13 -16.91
C THR A 66 10.44 -11.68 -17.36
N HIS A 67 9.38 -10.89 -17.06
CA HIS A 67 9.33 -9.47 -17.40
C HIS A 67 10.50 -8.68 -16.81
N PHE A 68 10.77 -8.88 -15.52
CA PHE A 68 11.91 -8.23 -14.85
C PHE A 68 13.26 -8.59 -15.49
N LEU A 69 13.45 -9.84 -15.88
CA LEU A 69 14.73 -10.29 -16.49
C LEU A 69 14.91 -9.76 -17.92
N GLU A 70 13.84 -9.47 -18.64
CA GLU A 70 13.86 -8.95 -20.01
C GLU A 70 13.98 -7.42 -20.04
N GLU A 71 13.19 -6.70 -19.22
CA GLU A 71 13.10 -5.24 -19.26
C GLU A 71 14.03 -4.54 -18.25
N GLY A 72 14.45 -5.25 -17.20
CA GLY A 72 15.34 -4.70 -16.17
C GLY A 72 14.65 -4.04 -14.99
N ASP A 73 13.36 -3.74 -15.11
CA ASP A 73 12.50 -3.14 -14.08
C ASP A 73 11.16 -3.87 -14.04
N ASP A 74 10.55 -3.96 -12.85
CA ASP A 74 9.19 -4.47 -12.70
C ASP A 74 8.49 -3.85 -11.49
N ASP A 75 7.22 -3.47 -11.68
CA ASP A 75 6.34 -2.92 -10.65
C ASP A 75 5.16 -3.85 -10.41
N PHE A 76 4.97 -4.25 -9.17
CA PHE A 76 3.84 -5.10 -8.79
C PHE A 76 3.50 -4.97 -7.31
N SER A 77 2.40 -5.56 -6.91
CA SER A 77 2.04 -5.61 -5.50
C SER A 77 1.56 -7.00 -5.09
N PHE A 78 1.74 -7.31 -3.82
CA PHE A 78 1.19 -8.50 -3.19
C PHE A 78 0.71 -8.19 -1.78
N ALA A 79 -0.11 -9.05 -1.22
CA ALA A 79 -0.59 -8.91 0.15
C ALA A 79 -0.26 -10.16 0.96
N ILE A 80 0.07 -9.97 2.24
CA ILE A 80 0.13 -11.04 3.22
C ILE A 80 -1.06 -10.86 4.14
N GLU A 81 -1.85 -11.90 4.26
CA GLU A 81 -3.05 -11.92 5.09
C GLU A 81 -2.73 -11.46 6.52
N ASP A 82 -3.58 -10.61 7.07
CA ASP A 82 -3.46 -10.00 8.39
C ASP A 82 -2.19 -9.18 8.66
N LEU A 83 -1.34 -8.94 7.66
CA LEU A 83 -0.12 -8.18 7.83
C LEU A 83 -0.18 -6.82 7.12
N ALA A 84 -0.05 -6.79 5.80
CA ALA A 84 -0.03 -5.57 4.99
C ALA A 84 -0.13 -5.91 3.50
N ARG A 85 -0.35 -4.89 2.65
CA ARG A 85 -0.06 -4.93 1.23
C ARG A 85 1.34 -4.36 1.00
N PHE A 86 2.06 -4.93 0.08
CA PHE A 86 3.42 -4.53 -0.29
C PHE A 86 3.46 -4.17 -1.77
N ARG A 87 3.93 -2.97 -2.08
CA ARG A 87 4.21 -2.55 -3.45
C ARG A 87 5.70 -2.66 -3.69
N VAL A 88 6.07 -3.39 -4.71
CA VAL A 88 7.46 -3.71 -5.05
C VAL A 88 7.83 -3.01 -6.34
N ASN A 89 8.95 -2.29 -6.34
CA ASN A 89 9.70 -1.95 -7.53
C ASN A 89 11.00 -2.74 -7.49
N SER A 90 11.18 -3.67 -8.42
CA SER A 90 12.42 -4.42 -8.62
C SER A 90 13.19 -3.84 -9.80
N TYR A 91 14.51 -3.77 -9.69
CA TYR A 91 15.36 -3.17 -10.71
C TYR A 91 16.77 -3.75 -10.69
N PHE A 92 17.53 -3.58 -11.80
CA PHE A 92 18.95 -3.89 -11.81
C PHE A 92 19.79 -2.68 -11.42
N GLN A 93 20.79 -2.91 -10.56
CA GLN A 93 21.79 -1.93 -10.18
C GLN A 93 23.19 -2.52 -10.31
N ARG A 94 24.02 -1.98 -11.19
CA ARG A 94 25.41 -2.43 -11.42
C ARG A 94 25.53 -3.95 -11.62
N GLY A 95 24.56 -4.52 -12.36
CA GLY A 95 24.50 -5.96 -12.63
C GLY A 95 23.93 -6.81 -11.51
N SER A 96 23.57 -6.23 -10.36
CA SER A 96 22.91 -6.93 -9.26
C SER A 96 21.43 -6.61 -9.24
N GLN A 97 20.61 -7.56 -8.80
CA GLN A 97 19.18 -7.36 -8.60
C GLN A 97 18.95 -6.58 -7.30
N ALA A 98 18.01 -5.66 -7.32
CA ALA A 98 17.65 -4.83 -6.19
C ALA A 98 16.11 -4.64 -6.13
N ALA A 99 15.59 -4.30 -4.97
CA ALA A 99 14.18 -3.95 -4.82
C ALA A 99 13.96 -2.88 -3.74
N VAL A 100 12.94 -2.07 -3.96
CA VAL A 100 12.32 -1.24 -2.92
C VAL A 100 10.90 -1.74 -2.71
N ILE A 101 10.54 -2.00 -1.45
CA ILE A 101 9.21 -2.48 -1.08
C ILE A 101 8.55 -1.41 -0.22
N ARG A 102 7.47 -0.83 -0.71
CA ARG A 102 6.62 0.07 0.05
C ARG A 102 5.61 -0.71 0.87
N VAL A 103 5.51 -0.38 2.16
CA VAL A 103 4.55 -0.99 3.08
C VAL A 103 3.27 -0.17 3.08
N VAL A 104 2.16 -0.81 2.72
CA VAL A 104 0.81 -0.22 2.80
C VAL A 104 0.08 -0.92 3.94
N SER A 105 0.00 -0.26 5.09
CA SER A 105 -0.54 -0.86 6.30
C SER A 105 -2.06 -0.75 6.38
N PHE A 106 -2.69 -1.64 7.16
CA PHE A 106 -4.11 -1.54 7.53
C PHE A 106 -4.39 -0.50 8.64
N ARG A 107 -3.35 0.18 9.12
CA ARG A 107 -3.49 1.15 10.20
C ARG A 107 -3.92 2.50 9.65
N ILE A 108 -5.19 2.82 9.81
CA ILE A 108 -5.71 4.17 9.55
C ILE A 108 -5.47 5.00 10.81
N PRO A 109 -4.82 6.17 10.71
CA PRO A 109 -4.58 7.03 11.87
C PRO A 109 -5.90 7.52 12.47
N ASP A 110 -5.93 7.77 13.78
CA ASP A 110 -7.08 8.42 14.40
C ASP A 110 -7.13 9.89 13.92
N TYR A 111 -8.28 10.30 13.41
CA TYR A 111 -8.48 11.64 12.91
C TYR A 111 -8.22 12.72 13.97
N LYS A 112 -8.45 12.39 15.27
CA LYS A 112 -8.18 13.29 16.39
C LYS A 112 -6.72 13.59 16.58
N ASP A 113 -5.87 12.56 16.42
CA ASP A 113 -4.42 12.70 16.52
C ASP A 113 -3.85 13.56 15.37
N LEU A 114 -4.58 13.59 14.24
CA LEU A 114 -4.22 14.39 13.07
C LEU A 114 -4.80 15.81 13.09
N GLY A 115 -5.61 16.15 14.09
CA GLY A 115 -6.27 17.43 14.17
C GLY A 115 -7.35 17.64 13.10
N ILE A 116 -7.90 16.57 12.51
CA ILE A 116 -9.02 16.66 11.58
C ILE A 116 -10.31 16.99 12.39
N PRO A 117 -11.03 18.08 12.05
CA PRO A 117 -12.24 18.46 12.78
C PRO A 117 -13.33 17.39 12.71
N GLU A 118 -14.08 17.26 13.80
CA GLU A 118 -15.18 16.29 13.88
C GLU A 118 -16.28 16.54 12.83
N GLU A 119 -16.46 17.79 12.44
CA GLU A 119 -17.40 18.20 11.37
C GLU A 119 -17.00 17.61 10.01
N VAL A 120 -15.71 17.43 9.74
CA VAL A 120 -15.23 16.78 8.52
C VAL A 120 -15.56 15.28 8.56
N ILE A 121 -15.37 14.64 9.69
CA ILE A 121 -15.74 13.23 9.86
C ILE A 121 -17.25 13.02 9.81
N ALA A 122 -18.02 13.99 10.32
CA ALA A 122 -19.48 13.95 10.26
C ALA A 122 -20.05 13.92 8.82
N LEU A 123 -19.24 14.28 7.80
CA LEU A 123 -19.61 14.09 6.38
C LEU A 123 -19.86 12.62 6.03
N SER A 124 -19.32 11.68 6.80
CA SER A 124 -19.59 10.23 6.67
C SER A 124 -21.08 9.88 6.81
N LYS A 125 -21.87 10.73 7.47
CA LYS A 125 -23.32 10.53 7.70
C LYS A 125 -24.17 10.95 6.51
N LEU A 126 -23.61 11.67 5.54
CA LEU A 126 -24.32 12.09 4.33
C LEU A 126 -24.64 10.86 3.46
N GLN A 127 -25.87 10.79 2.98
CA GLN A 127 -26.32 9.68 2.13
C GLN A 127 -26.31 10.02 0.64
N HIS A 128 -26.27 11.30 0.32
CA HIS A 128 -26.31 11.80 -1.06
C HIS A 128 -25.40 13.02 -1.21
N GLY A 129 -24.83 13.19 -2.39
CA GLY A 129 -24.03 14.34 -2.74
C GLY A 129 -22.61 13.98 -3.14
N MET A 130 -21.77 14.99 -3.25
CA MET A 130 -20.37 14.89 -3.61
C MET A 130 -19.54 15.67 -2.58
N ILE A 131 -18.45 15.07 -2.13
CA ILE A 131 -17.44 15.70 -1.28
C ILE A 131 -16.17 15.84 -2.12
N ILE A 132 -15.62 17.05 -2.19
CA ILE A 132 -14.36 17.32 -2.90
C ILE A 132 -13.31 17.72 -1.86
N ILE A 133 -12.20 16.99 -1.82
CA ILE A 133 -11.05 17.28 -0.97
C ILE A 133 -9.90 17.73 -1.87
N SER A 134 -9.47 18.98 -1.71
CA SER A 134 -8.42 19.59 -2.51
C SER A 134 -7.28 20.12 -1.65
N GLY A 135 -6.08 20.18 -2.23
CA GLY A 135 -4.87 20.69 -1.55
C GLY A 135 -3.61 20.24 -2.27
N THR A 136 -2.47 20.76 -1.84
CA THR A 136 -1.15 20.39 -2.39
C THR A 136 -0.77 18.96 -2.07
N ALA A 137 0.26 18.40 -2.73
CA ALA A 137 0.81 17.12 -2.35
C ALA A 137 1.27 17.11 -0.89
N GLY A 138 1.02 16.02 -0.16
CA GLY A 138 1.38 15.89 1.26
C GLY A 138 0.50 16.67 2.25
N SER A 139 -0.60 17.32 1.80
CA SER A 139 -1.50 18.09 2.68
C SER A 139 -2.49 17.23 3.48
N GLY A 140 -2.43 15.90 3.38
CA GLY A 140 -3.30 14.99 4.12
C GLY A 140 -4.63 14.65 3.42
N LYS A 141 -4.77 14.90 2.10
CA LYS A 141 -6.02 14.58 1.36
C LYS A 141 -6.42 13.11 1.49
N SER A 142 -5.55 12.20 1.09
CA SER A 142 -5.80 10.75 1.13
C SER A 142 -6.03 10.26 2.56
N THR A 143 -5.29 10.82 3.51
CA THR A 143 -5.48 10.52 4.95
C THR A 143 -6.86 10.95 5.45
N THR A 144 -7.30 12.15 5.07
CA THR A 144 -8.65 12.66 5.41
C THR A 144 -9.75 11.80 4.76
N GLN A 145 -9.57 11.42 3.49
CA GLN A 145 -10.48 10.51 2.79
C GLN A 145 -10.54 9.15 3.49
N ALA A 146 -9.38 8.58 3.85
CA ALA A 146 -9.32 7.30 4.57
C ALA A 146 -10.04 7.36 5.93
N CYS A 147 -9.90 8.46 6.69
CA CYS A 147 -10.64 8.64 7.95
C CYS A 147 -12.16 8.73 7.74
N ILE A 148 -12.62 9.40 6.69
CA ILE A 148 -14.06 9.47 6.36
C ILE A 148 -14.59 8.08 5.95
N ILE A 149 -13.86 7.36 5.08
CA ILE A 149 -14.21 5.99 4.67
C ILE A 149 -14.23 5.05 5.88
N ASP A 150 -13.27 5.15 6.79
CA ASP A 150 -13.22 4.34 8.01
C ASP A 150 -14.42 4.62 8.92
N ALA A 151 -14.84 5.88 9.05
CA ALA A 151 -16.03 6.27 9.79
C ALA A 151 -17.31 5.69 9.15
N ILE A 152 -17.45 5.72 7.81
CA ILE A 152 -18.57 5.08 7.11
C ILE A 152 -18.55 3.57 7.38
N ASN A 153 -17.40 2.93 7.24
CA ASN A 153 -17.20 1.49 7.42
C ASN A 153 -17.58 1.00 8.83
N LYS A 154 -17.33 1.82 9.85
CA LYS A 154 -17.66 1.52 11.25
C LYS A 154 -19.15 1.71 11.57
N GLU A 155 -19.82 2.63 10.89
CA GLU A 155 -21.17 3.07 11.28
C GLU A 155 -22.28 2.57 10.34
N ARG A 156 -21.98 2.34 9.04
CA ARG A 156 -22.99 2.06 8.01
C ARG A 156 -22.85 0.66 7.42
N GLU A 157 -23.97 0.05 7.10
CA GLU A 157 -24.06 -1.16 6.27
C GLU A 157 -24.14 -0.72 4.80
N ALA A 158 -22.97 -0.52 4.16
CA ALA A 158 -22.85 0.05 2.82
C ALA A 158 -21.85 -0.72 1.98
N HIS A 159 -22.00 -0.69 0.66
CA HIS A 159 -20.94 -1.10 -0.26
C HIS A 159 -20.11 0.11 -0.68
N ILE A 160 -18.88 0.15 -0.25
CA ILE A 160 -17.92 1.21 -0.55
C ILE A 160 -16.96 0.70 -1.63
N ILE A 161 -16.86 1.42 -2.73
CA ILE A 161 -15.88 1.11 -3.78
C ILE A 161 -14.87 2.25 -3.86
N THR A 162 -13.59 1.92 -3.86
CA THR A 162 -12.54 2.92 -4.08
C THR A 162 -11.82 2.65 -5.40
N LEU A 163 -11.44 3.71 -6.10
CA LEU A 163 -10.57 3.70 -7.27
C LEU A 163 -9.41 4.65 -6.96
N GLU A 164 -8.22 4.10 -6.76
CA GLU A 164 -7.08 4.84 -6.23
C GLU A 164 -5.84 4.67 -7.11
N ASP A 165 -4.95 5.66 -7.12
CA ASP A 165 -3.70 5.65 -7.90
C ASP A 165 -2.55 6.27 -7.09
N PRO A 166 -1.86 5.46 -6.26
CA PRO A 166 -2.17 4.10 -5.79
C PRO A 166 -3.06 4.06 -4.54
N ILE A 167 -3.39 2.84 -4.06
CA ILE A 167 -4.00 2.65 -2.72
C ILE A 167 -2.98 3.03 -1.65
N GLU A 168 -3.31 4.03 -0.81
CA GLU A 168 -2.45 4.48 0.30
C GLU A 168 -2.83 3.87 1.65
N TYR A 169 -4.11 3.55 1.86
CA TYR A 169 -4.63 2.96 3.08
C TYR A 169 -5.50 1.74 2.77
N LEU A 170 -5.29 0.67 3.52
CA LEU A 170 -6.11 -0.53 3.40
C LEU A 170 -7.23 -0.53 4.44
N HIS A 171 -8.43 -0.82 4.01
CA HIS A 171 -9.60 -0.93 4.86
C HIS A 171 -10.01 -2.40 5.03
N ARG A 172 -10.18 -2.84 6.27
CA ARG A 172 -10.83 -4.12 6.55
C ARG A 172 -12.35 -3.94 6.57
N ASN A 173 -13.09 -4.91 6.04
CA ASN A 173 -14.54 -4.91 6.17
C ASN A 173 -14.94 -4.92 7.64
N GLN A 174 -15.87 -4.03 8.02
CA GLN A 174 -16.49 -3.97 9.35
C GLN A 174 -18.02 -4.07 9.21
N LYS A 175 -18.75 -2.94 9.30
CA LYS A 175 -20.17 -2.94 8.95
C LYS A 175 -20.38 -2.82 7.44
N SER A 176 -19.51 -2.10 6.76
CA SER A 176 -19.54 -2.00 5.31
C SER A 176 -18.73 -3.10 4.63
N LEU A 177 -19.08 -3.40 3.38
CA LEU A 177 -18.26 -4.14 2.44
C LEU A 177 -17.43 -3.13 1.66
N ILE A 178 -16.10 -3.30 1.63
CA ILE A 178 -15.20 -2.39 0.92
C ILE A 178 -14.49 -3.11 -0.21
N SER A 179 -14.59 -2.55 -1.41
CA SER A 179 -13.93 -3.01 -2.62
C SER A 179 -12.93 -1.95 -3.08
N GLN A 180 -11.64 -2.12 -2.73
CA GLN A 180 -10.58 -1.20 -3.15
C GLN A 180 -9.97 -1.69 -4.45
N ARG A 181 -9.81 -0.80 -5.42
CA ARG A 181 -9.25 -1.11 -6.73
C ARG A 181 -8.17 -0.10 -7.10
N GLU A 182 -6.99 -0.58 -7.41
CA GLU A 182 -5.86 0.23 -7.84
C GLU A 182 -5.86 0.40 -9.35
N ILE A 183 -5.65 1.64 -9.80
CA ILE A 183 -5.54 1.98 -11.24
C ILE A 183 -4.28 1.31 -11.81
N ALA A 184 -4.36 0.87 -13.06
CA ALA A 184 -3.34 0.14 -13.82
C ALA A 184 -3.02 -1.28 -13.28
N ILE A 185 -3.59 -1.68 -12.12
CA ILE A 185 -3.44 -3.03 -11.55
C ILE A 185 -4.78 -3.77 -11.59
N ASP A 186 -5.80 -3.25 -10.89
CA ASP A 186 -7.12 -3.88 -10.77
C ASP A 186 -8.12 -3.36 -11.81
N THR A 187 -7.82 -2.21 -12.41
CA THR A 187 -8.59 -1.60 -13.50
C THR A 187 -7.68 -0.74 -14.37
N GLU A 188 -7.99 -0.67 -15.65
CA GLU A 188 -7.14 0.03 -16.64
C GLU A 188 -6.97 1.52 -16.32
N ASN A 189 -8.05 2.20 -16.02
CA ASN A 189 -8.08 3.64 -15.73
C ASN A 189 -9.33 4.02 -14.94
N TYR A 190 -9.38 5.26 -14.43
CA TYR A 190 -10.50 5.78 -13.64
C TYR A 190 -11.85 5.69 -14.39
N LEU A 191 -11.90 6.01 -15.68
CA LEU A 191 -13.14 6.02 -16.44
C LEU A 191 -13.72 4.60 -16.59
N THR A 192 -12.87 3.64 -16.93
CA THR A 192 -13.25 2.23 -17.05
C THR A 192 -13.70 1.68 -15.69
N GLY A 193 -12.92 1.97 -14.64
CA GLY A 193 -13.22 1.59 -13.27
C GLY A 193 -14.56 2.17 -12.80
N LEU A 194 -14.78 3.47 -12.98
CA LEU A 194 -16.01 4.15 -12.55
C LEU A 194 -17.25 3.59 -13.29
N ARG A 195 -17.17 3.38 -14.59
CA ARG A 195 -18.26 2.75 -15.36
C ARG A 195 -18.59 1.34 -14.86
N ALA A 196 -17.59 0.59 -14.42
CA ALA A 196 -17.80 -0.71 -13.80
C ALA A 196 -18.45 -0.59 -12.42
N CYS A 197 -18.01 0.34 -11.57
CA CYS A 197 -18.56 0.58 -10.23
C CYS A 197 -20.07 0.82 -10.26
N LEU A 198 -20.58 1.57 -11.23
CA LEU A 198 -22.02 1.86 -11.37
C LEU A 198 -22.89 0.59 -11.53
N ARG A 199 -22.30 -0.55 -11.88
CA ARG A 199 -22.99 -1.85 -12.01
C ARG A 199 -22.71 -2.79 -10.82
N GLN A 200 -22.00 -2.30 -9.80
CA GLN A 200 -21.58 -3.08 -8.64
C GLN A 200 -22.37 -2.71 -7.38
N ALA A 201 -23.52 -2.04 -7.53
CA ALA A 201 -24.38 -1.58 -6.44
C ALA A 201 -23.64 -0.79 -5.35
N PRO A 202 -22.90 0.28 -5.70
CA PRO A 202 -22.20 1.10 -4.72
C PRO A 202 -23.17 2.01 -3.95
N ASP A 203 -22.95 2.15 -2.66
CA ASP A 203 -23.54 3.21 -1.83
C ASP A 203 -22.59 4.40 -1.70
N VAL A 204 -21.28 4.14 -1.78
CA VAL A 204 -20.23 5.15 -1.69
C VAL A 204 -19.13 4.82 -2.73
N ILE A 205 -18.68 5.85 -3.44
CA ILE A 205 -17.54 5.74 -4.35
C ILE A 205 -16.49 6.78 -3.93
N LEU A 206 -15.24 6.34 -3.76
CA LEU A 206 -14.05 7.18 -3.61
C LEU A 206 -13.27 7.16 -4.92
N LEU A 207 -12.81 8.35 -5.37
CA LEU A 207 -11.94 8.52 -6.53
C LEU A 207 -10.69 9.31 -6.16
#